data_7cfa714df890dc134334ac17830ab82d
#
_entry.id   7cfa714df890dc134334ac17830ab82d
#
_cell.length_a   1.000
_cell.length_b   1.000
_cell.length_c   1.000
_cell.angle_alpha   90.00
_cell.angle_beta   90.00
_cell.angle_gamma   90.00
#
_symmetry.space_group_name_H-M   'P 1'
#
loop_
_entity.id
_entity.type
_entity.pdbx_description
1 polymer ?
#
loop_
_entity_poly.entity_id
_entity_poly.type
_entity_poly.pdbx_seq_one_letter_code
_entity_poly.pdbx_strand_id
1 'polypeptide(L)'
;MKIKANREEGYVVMSNYHFKDKKLSLKAKGLLSLMLSLPDNWDYSLLGLSCICLESRDSIRKILHELKENNYLKIVETREENGRFNYQYVIYEKPYKN
;
A
#
# COMPACT_ATOMS: atom_id res chain seq x y z
N MET A 1 -29.94 -1.77 8.03
CA MET A 1 -29.32 -0.50 8.46
C MET A 1 -28.62 0.15 7.30
N LYS A 2 -28.82 1.44 7.10
CA LYS A 2 -28.14 2.19 6.06
C LYS A 2 -27.03 3.02 6.68
N ILE A 3 -25.92 3.11 5.97
CA ILE A 3 -24.78 3.92 6.37
C ILE A 3 -24.77 5.16 5.49
N LYS A 4 -24.73 6.31 6.12
CA LYS A 4 -24.62 7.60 5.43
C LYS A 4 -23.28 8.22 5.77
N ALA A 5 -22.49 8.57 4.74
CA ALA A 5 -21.22 9.25 4.90
C ALA A 5 -21.41 10.76 4.70
N ASN A 6 -20.95 11.54 5.66
CA ASN A 6 -20.84 12.97 5.49
C ASN A 6 -19.49 13.27 4.85
N ARG A 7 -19.52 13.90 3.67
CA ARG A 7 -18.31 14.19 2.91
C ARG A 7 -18.00 15.68 2.96
N GLU A 8 -16.78 15.96 3.39
CA GLU A 8 -16.23 17.31 3.44
C GLU A 8 -14.91 17.31 2.70
N GLU A 9 -14.13 18.38 2.84
CA GLU A 9 -12.78 18.44 2.27
C GLU A 9 -11.90 17.35 2.86
N GLY A 10 -10.86 16.96 2.12
CA GLY A 10 -9.92 15.95 2.57
C GLY A 10 -10.36 14.53 2.26
N TYR A 11 -10.90 14.30 1.09
CA TYR A 11 -11.25 12.96 0.61
C TYR A 11 -10.32 12.53 -0.52
N VAL A 12 -10.26 11.24 -0.78
CA VAL A 12 -9.49 10.67 -1.89
C VAL A 12 -10.42 9.93 -2.84
N VAL A 13 -10.02 9.87 -4.11
CA VAL A 13 -10.68 9.08 -5.13
C VAL A 13 -9.72 7.99 -5.57
N MET A 14 -10.16 6.75 -5.53
CA MET A 14 -9.32 5.61 -5.92
C MET A 14 -10.18 4.49 -6.48
N SER A 15 -9.53 3.57 -7.19
CA SER A 15 -10.19 2.35 -7.65
C SER A 15 -10.77 1.58 -6.47
N ASN A 16 -11.93 0.99 -6.64
CA ASN A 16 -12.53 0.15 -5.61
C ASN A 16 -12.27 -1.34 -5.84
N TYR A 17 -11.38 -1.68 -6.77
CA TYR A 17 -11.11 -3.08 -7.11
C TYR A 17 -10.68 -3.87 -5.88
N HIS A 18 -9.69 -3.37 -5.15
CA HIS A 18 -9.14 -4.08 -3.99
C HIS A 18 -10.15 -4.21 -2.86
N PHE A 19 -11.09 -3.28 -2.73
CA PHE A 19 -12.15 -3.39 -1.72
C PHE A 19 -13.08 -4.57 -1.98
N LYS A 20 -13.25 -4.95 -3.24
CA LYS A 20 -14.12 -6.06 -3.64
C LYS A 20 -13.38 -7.40 -3.70
N ASP A 21 -12.07 -7.40 -3.54
CA ASP A 21 -11.26 -8.61 -3.65
C ASP A 21 -11.35 -9.41 -2.33
N LYS A 22 -12.06 -10.53 -2.38
CA LYS A 22 -12.26 -11.39 -1.21
C LYS A 22 -10.99 -12.11 -0.77
N LYS A 23 -9.94 -12.11 -1.58
CA LYS A 23 -8.66 -12.72 -1.23
C LYS A 23 -7.83 -11.87 -0.31
N LEU A 24 -8.16 -10.58 -0.20
CA LEU A 24 -7.43 -9.66 0.66
C LEU A 24 -8.10 -9.54 2.02
N SER A 25 -7.28 -9.54 3.06
CA SER A 25 -7.75 -9.21 4.40
C SER A 25 -8.12 -7.72 4.49
N LEU A 26 -8.89 -7.37 5.50
CA LEU A 26 -9.26 -5.97 5.74
C LEU A 26 -8.02 -5.12 6.02
N LYS A 27 -7.03 -5.68 6.73
CA LYS A 27 -5.75 -5.00 7.00
C LYS A 27 -5.02 -4.66 5.71
N ALA A 28 -4.97 -5.61 4.77
CA ALA A 28 -4.31 -5.39 3.49
C ALA A 28 -5.04 -4.36 2.65
N LYS A 29 -6.37 -4.40 2.64
CA LYS A 29 -7.17 -3.38 1.96
C LYS A 29 -6.92 -1.99 2.54
N GLY A 30 -6.82 -1.91 3.86
CA GLY A 30 -6.55 -0.64 4.54
C GLY A 30 -5.18 -0.09 4.21
N LEU A 31 -4.14 -0.90 4.28
CA LEU A 31 -2.78 -0.45 3.99
C LEU A 31 -2.64 -0.05 2.52
N LEU A 32 -3.17 -0.85 1.61
CA LEU A 32 -3.12 -0.52 0.19
C LEU A 32 -3.84 0.80 -0.10
N SER A 33 -4.99 1.02 0.52
CA SER A 33 -5.75 2.26 0.36
C SER A 33 -4.95 3.46 0.88
N LEU A 34 -4.30 3.31 2.03
CA LEU A 34 -3.42 4.34 2.56
C LEU A 34 -2.31 4.66 1.57
N MET A 35 -1.64 3.65 1.05
CA MET A 35 -0.53 3.83 0.10
C MET A 35 -1.01 4.50 -1.19
N LEU A 36 -2.18 4.10 -1.70
CA LEU A 36 -2.75 4.71 -2.91
C LEU A 36 -3.17 6.17 -2.70
N SER A 37 -3.41 6.57 -1.45
CA SER A 37 -3.78 7.93 -1.12
C SER A 37 -2.60 8.89 -1.03
N LEU A 38 -1.39 8.36 -0.94
CA LEU A 38 -0.19 9.16 -0.78
C LEU A 38 0.27 9.77 -2.11
N PRO A 39 0.98 10.91 -2.08
CA PRO A 39 1.51 11.51 -3.31
C PRO A 39 2.43 10.56 -4.08
N ASP A 40 2.49 10.72 -5.39
CA ASP A 40 3.31 9.87 -6.27
C ASP A 40 4.79 9.90 -5.92
N ASN A 41 5.27 11.02 -5.34
CA ASN A 41 6.67 11.19 -4.97
C ASN A 41 6.95 10.74 -3.52
N TRP A 42 5.97 10.11 -2.86
CA TRP A 42 6.17 9.65 -1.50
C TRP A 42 7.10 8.43 -1.48
N ASP A 43 7.98 8.40 -0.49
CA ASP A 43 8.93 7.29 -0.34
C ASP A 43 8.24 6.09 0.30
N TYR A 44 7.86 5.11 -0.52
CA TYR A 44 7.26 3.86 -0.06
C TYR A 44 8.36 2.93 0.46
N SER A 45 8.72 3.12 1.70
CA SER A 45 9.62 2.22 2.41
C SER A 45 8.93 1.69 3.66
N LEU A 46 9.43 0.59 4.20
CA LEU A 46 8.90 0.06 5.46
C LEU A 46 9.03 1.08 6.57
N LEU A 47 10.17 1.77 6.64
CA LEU A 47 10.40 2.79 7.64
C LEU A 47 9.44 3.97 7.46
N GLY A 48 9.28 4.45 6.23
CA GLY A 48 8.38 5.56 5.94
C GLY A 48 6.94 5.23 6.32
N LEU A 49 6.47 4.03 5.98
CA LEU A 49 5.13 3.59 6.33
C LEU A 49 4.96 3.48 7.84
N SER A 50 5.95 2.96 8.55
CA SER A 50 5.86 2.81 10.00
C SER A 50 5.78 4.16 10.71
N CYS A 51 6.31 5.21 10.11
CA CYS A 51 6.26 6.56 10.69
C CYS A 51 4.85 7.17 10.66
N ILE A 52 4.00 6.72 9.75
CA ILE A 52 2.64 7.28 9.59
C ILE A 52 1.55 6.29 10.01
N CYS A 53 1.91 5.15 10.54
CA CYS A 53 0.98 4.13 11.00
C CYS A 53 1.15 3.89 12.49
N LEU A 54 0.06 3.48 13.14
CA LEU A 54 0.08 3.06 14.54
C LEU A 54 0.80 1.73 14.70
N GLU A 55 0.66 0.86 13.71
CA GLU A 55 1.15 -0.51 13.73
C GLU A 55 2.68 -0.58 13.79
N SER A 56 3.19 -1.65 14.39
CA SER A 56 4.62 -1.92 14.44
C SER A 56 5.17 -2.24 13.05
N ARG A 57 6.48 -2.12 12.90
CA ARG A 57 7.19 -2.52 11.68
C ARG A 57 6.87 -3.94 11.26
N ASP A 58 6.86 -4.86 12.23
CA ASP A 58 6.59 -6.27 11.95
C ASP A 58 5.18 -6.49 11.45
N SER A 59 4.21 -5.80 12.02
CA SER A 59 2.83 -5.88 11.56
C SER A 59 2.70 -5.37 10.13
N ILE A 60 3.31 -4.22 9.83
CA ILE A 60 3.28 -3.64 8.47
C ILE A 60 3.98 -4.57 7.49
N ARG A 61 5.11 -5.15 7.87
CA ARG A 61 5.83 -6.10 7.01
C ARG A 61 4.97 -7.29 6.62
N LYS A 62 4.20 -7.81 7.55
CA LYS A 62 3.29 -8.93 7.28
C LYS A 62 2.19 -8.55 6.31
N ILE A 63 1.64 -7.33 6.46
CA ILE A 63 0.59 -6.85 5.57
C ILE A 63 1.16 -6.61 4.16
N LEU A 64 2.36 -6.05 4.07
CA LEU A 64 3.03 -5.86 2.79
C LEU A 64 3.30 -7.20 2.09
N HIS A 65 3.64 -8.23 2.86
CA HIS A 65 3.83 -9.57 2.32
C HIS A 65 2.53 -10.11 1.72
N GLU A 66 1.40 -9.92 2.40
CA GLU A 66 0.09 -10.32 1.87
C GLU A 66 -0.21 -9.60 0.54
N LEU A 67 0.04 -8.29 0.48
CA LEU A 67 -0.16 -7.52 -0.74
C LEU A 67 0.73 -8.02 -1.88
N LYS A 68 1.98 -8.37 -1.57
CA LYS A 68 2.91 -8.91 -2.55
C LYS A 68 2.42 -10.26 -3.08
N GLU A 69 1.96 -11.14 -2.20
CA GLU A 69 1.47 -12.48 -2.58
C GLU A 69 0.24 -12.39 -3.49
N ASN A 70 -0.53 -11.32 -3.37
CA ASN A 70 -1.73 -11.11 -4.18
C ASN A 70 -1.49 -10.15 -5.36
N ASN A 71 -0.23 -9.85 -5.67
CA ASN A 71 0.18 -9.07 -6.84
C ASN A 71 -0.27 -7.60 -6.84
N TYR A 72 -0.52 -7.03 -5.68
CA TYR A 72 -0.78 -5.60 -5.52
C TYR A 72 0.48 -4.81 -5.22
N LEU A 73 1.55 -5.50 -4.87
CA LEU A 73 2.80 -4.89 -4.48
C LEU A 73 3.95 -5.61 -5.17
N LYS A 74 4.88 -4.83 -5.69
CA LYS A 74 6.13 -5.33 -6.24
C LYS A 74 7.28 -4.62 -5.55
N ILE A 75 8.31 -5.37 -5.16
CA ILE A 75 9.53 -4.80 -4.60
C ILE A 75 10.54 -4.71 -5.73
N VAL A 76 10.99 -3.49 -6.00
CA VAL A 76 11.98 -3.23 -7.04
C VAL A 76 13.29 -2.89 -6.36
N GLU A 77 14.34 -3.63 -6.73
CA GLU A 77 15.68 -3.37 -6.26
C GLU A 77 16.36 -2.42 -7.22
N THR A 78 16.90 -1.32 -6.69
CA THR A 78 17.69 -0.37 -7.47
C THR A 78 19.09 -0.29 -6.88
N ARG A 79 20.07 -0.04 -7.75
CA ARG A 79 21.45 0.08 -7.34
C ARG A 79 21.90 1.53 -7.52
N GLU A 80 22.38 2.13 -6.43
CA GLU A 80 22.93 3.48 -6.47
C GLU A 80 24.35 3.48 -7.03
N GLU A 81 24.83 4.67 -7.43
CA GLU A 81 26.18 4.84 -7.98
C GLU A 81 27.28 4.38 -7.02
N ASN A 82 27.04 4.49 -5.71
CA ASN A 82 27.99 4.07 -4.68
C ASN A 82 27.97 2.56 -4.41
N GLY A 83 27.21 1.79 -5.19
CA GLY A 83 27.09 0.35 -5.03
C GLY A 83 26.05 -0.11 -4.02
N ARG A 84 25.39 0.80 -3.33
CA ARG A 84 24.32 0.46 -2.40
C ARG A 84 23.08 0.00 -3.12
N PHE A 85 22.40 -0.98 -2.54
CA PHE A 85 21.09 -1.43 -3.01
C PHE A 85 20.00 -0.69 -2.27
N ASN A 86 19.03 -0.17 -3.03
CA ASN A 86 17.80 0.37 -2.48
C ASN A 86 16.63 -0.49 -2.93
N TYR A 87 15.61 -0.55 -2.07
CA TYR A 87 14.38 -1.26 -2.37
C TYR A 87 13.25 -0.25 -2.40
N GLN A 88 12.44 -0.34 -3.44
CA GLN A 88 11.29 0.53 -3.62
C GLN A 88 10.04 -0.32 -3.77
N TYR A 89 8.96 0.09 -3.10
CA TYR A 89 7.67 -0.55 -3.26
C TYR A 89 6.91 0.12 -4.40
N VAL A 90 6.43 -0.69 -5.32
CA VAL A 90 5.53 -0.23 -6.39
C VAL A 90 4.18 -0.87 -6.12
N ILE A 91 3.14 -0.06 -6.07
CA ILE A 91 1.79 -0.52 -5.74
C ILE A 91 0.89 -0.39 -6.96
N TYR A 92 -0.11 -1.26 -7.02
CA TYR A 92 -1.01 -1.37 -8.15
C TYR A 92 -2.45 -1.32 -7.68
N GLU A 93 -3.31 -0.62 -8.42
CA GLU A 93 -4.75 -0.57 -8.14
C GLU A 93 -5.43 -1.91 -8.39
N LYS A 94 -4.87 -2.69 -9.28
CA LYS A 94 -5.33 -4.04 -9.63
C LYS A 94 -4.13 -4.97 -9.65
N PRO A 95 -4.31 -6.27 -9.37
CA PRO A 95 -3.19 -7.20 -9.40
C PRO A 95 -2.46 -7.15 -10.74
N TYR A 96 -1.15 -6.97 -10.70
CA TYR A 96 -0.37 -6.98 -11.92
C TYR A 96 -0.21 -8.41 -12.44
N LYS A 97 -0.01 -8.53 -13.76
CA LYS A 97 0.23 -9.81 -14.43
C LYS A 97 1.71 -9.94 -14.74
N ASN A 98 2.25 -11.11 -14.43
CA ASN A 98 3.62 -11.44 -14.82
C ASN A 98 3.69 -11.82 -16.29
#